data_d6605b482a91bfe4ee78f0cb0d192560
#
_entry.id   d6605b482a91bfe4ee78f0cb0d192560
#
_cell.length_a   1.000
_cell.length_b   1.000
_cell.length_c   1.000
_cell.angle_alpha   90.00
_cell.angle_beta   90.00
_cell.angle_gamma   90.00
#
_symmetry.space_group_name_H-M   'P 1'
#
loop_
_entity.id
_entity.type
_entity.pdbx_description
1 polymer ?
#
loop_
_entity_poly.entity_id
_entity_poly.type
_entity_poly.pdbx_seq_one_letter_code
_entity_poly.pdbx_strand_id
1 'polypeptide(L)'
;MLIPILFLGSVAAGSYAFLPSTWHKLRHKLRREKGVADPTLYLTFDDGPSPEYTPRLLDLLACYRVKASFFVVTEFAEKNPHLIRRMCQEGHLVGFHSARHRSAYWMTPRQTRRDFTNGMAALRELGITPVYFRPPWGVVNWSSLRQIRRHRLRPMFWDVMAQDWKKHITKDEIIRRLQRRTQPGDILCLHDGRGAEGAPDRTIEALQVLLPHWLEQGFRFQTLERYA
;
A
#
# COMPACT_ATOMS: atom_id res chain seq x y z
N MET A 1 -37.81 -23.38 6.46
CA MET A 1 -36.48 -23.98 6.69
C MET A 1 -35.30 -23.34 5.92
N LEU A 2 -35.52 -22.40 5.02
CA LEU A 2 -34.47 -21.73 4.23
C LEU A 2 -33.79 -20.54 4.93
N ILE A 3 -34.46 -19.87 5.87
CA ILE A 3 -33.95 -18.65 6.57
C ILE A 3 -32.71 -18.92 7.44
N PRO A 4 -32.61 -20.01 8.23
CA PRO A 4 -31.42 -20.26 9.06
C PRO A 4 -30.18 -20.61 8.24
N ILE A 5 -30.31 -21.21 7.05
CA ILE A 5 -29.17 -21.56 6.18
C ILE A 5 -28.55 -20.30 5.56
N LEU A 6 -29.38 -19.34 5.15
CA LEU A 6 -28.93 -18.06 4.63
C LEU A 6 -28.24 -17.21 5.72
N PHE A 7 -28.74 -17.25 6.94
CA PHE A 7 -28.15 -16.53 8.07
C PHE A 7 -26.77 -17.12 8.48
N LEU A 8 -26.66 -18.45 8.56
CA LEU A 8 -25.40 -19.15 8.81
C LEU A 8 -24.37 -18.91 7.71
N GLY A 9 -24.79 -18.89 6.45
CA GLY A 9 -23.92 -18.55 5.31
C GLY A 9 -23.39 -17.13 5.38
N SER A 10 -24.21 -16.16 5.77
CA SER A 10 -23.81 -14.75 5.91
C SER A 10 -22.86 -14.53 7.08
N VAL A 11 -23.06 -15.20 8.21
CA VAL A 11 -22.16 -15.17 9.37
C VAL A 11 -20.82 -15.82 9.05
N ALA A 12 -20.82 -16.95 8.36
CA ALA A 12 -19.59 -17.63 7.94
C ALA A 12 -18.79 -16.80 6.93
N ALA A 13 -19.45 -16.14 5.95
CA ALA A 13 -18.81 -15.25 5.00
C ALA A 13 -18.27 -13.98 5.68
N GLY A 14 -19.01 -13.39 6.62
CA GLY A 14 -18.58 -12.24 7.42
C GLY A 14 -17.35 -12.57 8.29
N SER A 15 -17.32 -13.72 8.93
CA SER A 15 -16.18 -14.14 9.76
C SER A 15 -14.93 -14.44 8.94
N TYR A 16 -15.08 -14.85 7.67
CA TYR A 16 -13.98 -15.25 6.80
C TYR A 16 -12.97 -14.13 6.53
N ALA A 17 -13.41 -12.89 6.36
CA ALA A 17 -12.55 -11.75 6.11
C ALA A 17 -12.65 -10.64 7.17
N PHE A 18 -13.79 -10.47 7.82
CA PHE A 18 -14.00 -9.42 8.80
C PHE A 18 -13.10 -9.57 10.03
N LEU A 19 -13.09 -10.75 10.66
CA LEU A 19 -12.30 -11.01 11.86
C LEU A 19 -10.79 -10.85 11.62
N PRO A 20 -10.18 -11.46 10.57
CA PRO A 20 -8.77 -11.26 10.30
C PRO A 20 -8.41 -9.80 10.03
N SER A 21 -9.23 -9.11 9.25
CA SER A 21 -8.98 -7.70 8.89
C SER A 21 -9.04 -6.79 10.12
N THR A 22 -10.05 -6.97 10.99
CA THR A 22 -10.23 -6.18 12.20
C THR A 22 -9.09 -6.39 13.18
N TRP A 23 -8.68 -7.64 13.39
CA TRP A 23 -7.55 -7.98 14.26
C TRP A 23 -6.25 -7.29 13.82
N HIS A 24 -5.91 -7.36 12.51
CA HIS A 24 -4.70 -6.73 12.00
C HIS A 24 -4.73 -5.20 12.10
N LYS A 25 -5.87 -4.57 11.82
CA LYS A 25 -6.04 -3.12 11.96
C LYS A 25 -5.91 -2.65 13.41
N LEU A 26 -6.53 -3.39 14.34
CA LEU A 26 -6.44 -3.08 15.76
C LEU A 26 -5.01 -3.18 16.28
N ARG A 27 -4.31 -4.28 15.95
CA ARG A 27 -2.91 -4.48 16.31
C ARG A 27 -2.01 -3.37 15.78
N HIS A 28 -2.22 -2.95 14.54
CA HIS A 28 -1.49 -1.84 13.94
C HIS A 28 -1.75 -0.52 14.66
N LYS A 29 -3.01 -0.21 14.96
CA LYS A 29 -3.40 0.98 15.73
C LYS A 29 -2.75 1.03 17.12
N LEU A 30 -2.78 -0.08 17.85
CA LEU A 30 -2.15 -0.17 19.19
C LEU A 30 -0.63 0.04 19.14
N ARG A 31 0.02 -0.32 18.01
CA ARG A 31 1.44 -0.07 17.80
C ARG A 31 1.72 1.42 17.61
N ARG A 32 0.92 2.11 16.78
CA ARG A 32 1.03 3.55 16.56
C ARG A 32 0.89 4.37 17.84
N GLU A 33 -0.03 3.97 18.73
CA GLU A 33 -0.30 4.65 20.00
C GLU A 33 0.90 4.63 20.98
N LYS A 34 1.89 3.75 20.77
CA LYS A 34 3.11 3.72 21.59
C LYS A 34 4.09 4.85 21.28
N GLY A 35 3.89 5.57 20.17
CA GLY A 35 4.75 6.67 19.72
C GLY A 35 6.16 6.23 19.33
N VAL A 36 6.81 7.02 18.53
CA VAL A 36 8.23 6.85 18.16
C VAL A 36 8.88 8.23 18.23
N ALA A 37 9.99 8.33 18.93
CA ALA A 37 10.74 9.60 19.03
C ALA A 37 11.53 9.93 17.75
N ASP A 38 11.73 8.95 16.86
CA ASP A 38 12.48 9.11 15.63
C ASP A 38 11.64 9.88 14.57
N PRO A 39 12.09 11.02 14.03
CA PRO A 39 11.37 11.81 13.04
C PRO A 39 11.35 11.15 11.64
N THR A 40 11.38 9.84 11.56
CA THR A 40 11.31 9.10 10.29
C THR A 40 9.86 8.97 9.83
N LEU A 41 9.63 9.22 8.54
CA LEU A 41 8.37 8.96 7.84
C LEU A 41 8.59 7.86 6.79
N TYR A 42 7.57 7.03 6.62
CA TYR A 42 7.57 5.97 5.63
C TYR A 42 6.55 6.28 4.54
N LEU A 43 7.00 6.91 3.45
CA LEU A 43 6.15 7.13 2.29
C LEU A 43 5.90 5.80 1.58
N THR A 44 4.63 5.51 1.33
CA THR A 44 4.25 4.32 0.59
C THR A 44 3.22 4.66 -0.49
N PHE A 45 3.37 4.00 -1.65
CA PHE A 45 2.50 4.18 -2.80
C PHE A 45 1.89 2.85 -3.19
N ASP A 46 0.58 2.81 -3.37
CA ASP A 46 -0.19 1.64 -3.74
C ASP A 46 -0.70 1.76 -5.18
N ASP A 47 -1.12 0.65 -5.76
CA ASP A 47 -1.86 0.54 -7.03
C ASP A 47 -1.06 0.77 -8.32
N GLY A 48 0.19 1.20 -8.25
CA GLY A 48 1.07 1.35 -9.39
C GLY A 48 1.69 0.02 -9.90
N PRO A 49 2.64 0.12 -10.86
CA PRO A 49 3.10 1.33 -11.50
C PRO A 49 2.15 1.83 -12.59
N SER A 50 2.05 3.13 -12.73
CA SER A 50 1.40 3.80 -13.86
C SER A 50 2.45 4.33 -14.84
N PRO A 51 2.35 4.07 -16.15
CA PRO A 51 3.30 4.59 -17.13
C PRO A 51 3.28 6.12 -17.23
N GLU A 52 2.18 6.77 -16.83
CA GLU A 52 1.99 8.20 -16.86
C GLU A 52 2.49 8.89 -15.59
N TYR A 53 2.14 8.36 -14.42
CA TYR A 53 2.34 9.05 -13.13
C TYR A 53 3.58 8.60 -12.39
N THR A 54 3.88 7.30 -12.39
CA THR A 54 5.01 6.76 -11.63
C THR A 54 6.37 7.36 -12.03
N PRO A 55 6.69 7.62 -13.34
CA PRO A 55 7.93 8.29 -13.71
C PRO A 55 8.10 9.66 -13.08
N ARG A 56 7.03 10.48 -13.11
CA ARG A 56 7.01 11.84 -12.54
C ARG A 56 7.15 11.83 -11.02
N LEU A 57 6.54 10.84 -10.38
CA LEU A 57 6.70 10.63 -8.94
C LEU A 57 8.14 10.26 -8.59
N LEU A 58 8.77 9.34 -9.33
CA LEU A 58 10.17 8.96 -9.13
C LEU A 58 11.11 10.16 -9.34
N ASP A 59 10.89 11.00 -10.36
CA ASP A 59 11.64 12.23 -10.58
C ASP A 59 11.55 13.18 -9.38
N LEU A 60 10.35 13.35 -8.83
CA LEU A 60 10.11 14.16 -7.64
C LEU A 60 10.85 13.60 -6.41
N LEU A 61 10.74 12.30 -6.16
CA LEU A 61 11.42 11.64 -5.04
C LEU A 61 12.94 11.75 -5.17
N ALA A 62 13.49 11.61 -6.39
CA ALA A 62 14.91 11.77 -6.67
C ALA A 62 15.40 13.19 -6.41
N CYS A 63 14.63 14.22 -6.81
CA CYS A 63 14.92 15.62 -6.58
C CYS A 63 15.15 15.93 -5.09
N TYR A 64 14.32 15.37 -4.22
CA TYR A 64 14.43 15.54 -2.77
C TYR A 64 15.26 14.45 -2.07
N ARG A 65 15.86 13.51 -2.82
CA ARG A 65 16.61 12.34 -2.28
C ARG A 65 15.79 11.50 -1.30
N VAL A 66 14.50 11.44 -1.50
CA VAL A 66 13.55 10.68 -0.67
C VAL A 66 13.42 9.26 -1.18
N LYS A 67 13.47 8.28 -0.27
CA LYS A 67 13.20 6.87 -0.58
C LYS A 67 11.80 6.50 -0.09
N ALA A 68 11.11 5.65 -0.86
CA ALA A 68 9.75 5.24 -0.60
C ALA A 68 9.56 3.74 -0.83
N SER A 69 8.39 3.21 -0.45
CA SER A 69 8.03 1.82 -0.69
C SER A 69 6.81 1.75 -1.60
N PHE A 70 6.91 1.01 -2.70
CA PHE A 70 5.84 0.85 -3.70
C PHE A 70 5.21 -0.53 -3.55
N PHE A 71 3.91 -0.58 -3.28
CA PHE A 71 3.12 -1.81 -3.29
C PHE A 71 2.46 -1.97 -4.64
N VAL A 72 3.07 -2.78 -5.50
CA VAL A 72 2.70 -2.85 -6.90
C VAL A 72 1.64 -3.92 -7.18
N VAL A 73 0.70 -3.60 -8.07
CA VAL A 73 -0.20 -4.55 -8.70
C VAL A 73 0.56 -5.22 -9.84
N THR A 74 0.75 -6.54 -9.75
CA THR A 74 1.69 -7.21 -10.66
C THR A 74 1.26 -7.19 -12.12
N GLU A 75 -0.05 -7.15 -12.41
CA GLU A 75 -0.57 -6.94 -13.77
C GLU A 75 -0.04 -5.64 -14.41
N PHE A 76 0.18 -4.58 -13.63
CA PHE A 76 0.76 -3.33 -14.10
C PHE A 76 2.30 -3.38 -14.12
N ALA A 77 2.89 -4.08 -13.15
CA ALA A 77 4.33 -4.29 -13.11
C ALA A 77 4.84 -5.05 -14.34
N GLU A 78 4.13 -6.12 -14.76
CA GLU A 78 4.45 -6.90 -15.98
C GLU A 78 4.39 -6.05 -17.25
N LYS A 79 3.46 -5.10 -17.33
CA LYS A 79 3.33 -4.16 -18.45
C LYS A 79 4.39 -3.06 -18.46
N ASN A 80 4.99 -2.77 -17.30
CA ASN A 80 5.94 -1.68 -17.10
C ASN A 80 7.21 -2.13 -16.37
N PRO A 81 7.93 -3.15 -16.88
CA PRO A 81 9.08 -3.72 -16.18
C PRO A 81 10.24 -2.73 -16.00
N HIS A 82 10.34 -1.73 -16.87
CA HIS A 82 11.33 -0.66 -16.78
C HIS A 82 11.12 0.22 -15.54
N LEU A 83 9.86 0.45 -15.12
CA LEU A 83 9.55 1.21 -13.91
C LEU A 83 9.93 0.44 -12.65
N ILE A 84 9.71 -0.88 -12.63
CA ILE A 84 10.14 -1.73 -11.52
C ILE A 84 11.68 -1.70 -11.39
N ARG A 85 12.40 -1.82 -12.51
CA ARG A 85 13.87 -1.70 -12.49
C ARG A 85 14.32 -0.33 -11.99
N ARG A 86 13.67 0.75 -12.45
CA ARG A 86 13.96 2.11 -12.01
C ARG A 86 13.75 2.28 -10.51
N MET A 87 12.63 1.82 -9.96
CA MET A 87 12.36 1.83 -8.52
C MET A 87 13.51 1.19 -7.72
N CYS A 88 13.96 0.00 -8.15
CA CYS A 88 15.05 -0.70 -7.49
C CYS A 88 16.40 0.01 -7.60
N GLN A 89 16.75 0.51 -8.81
CA GLN A 89 17.99 1.23 -9.06
C GLN A 89 18.07 2.51 -8.25
N GLU A 90 16.94 3.20 -8.04
CA GLU A 90 16.85 4.40 -7.22
C GLU A 90 16.75 4.09 -5.72
N GLY A 91 16.80 2.82 -5.30
CA GLY A 91 16.80 2.39 -3.91
C GLY A 91 15.45 2.47 -3.21
N HIS A 92 14.37 2.39 -3.97
CA HIS A 92 13.02 2.22 -3.43
C HIS A 92 12.74 0.74 -3.15
N LEU A 93 11.85 0.49 -2.18
CA LEU A 93 11.37 -0.86 -1.90
C LEU A 93 10.18 -1.19 -2.80
N VAL A 94 10.18 -2.39 -3.40
CA VAL A 94 9.03 -2.93 -4.13
C VAL A 94 8.39 -4.04 -3.31
N GLY A 95 7.14 -3.83 -2.90
CA GLY A 95 6.28 -4.77 -2.18
C GLY A 95 5.16 -5.30 -3.07
N PHE A 96 4.48 -6.33 -2.61
CA PHE A 96 3.37 -6.99 -3.30
C PHE A 96 2.02 -6.39 -2.89
N HIS A 97 1.17 -6.00 -3.88
CA HIS A 97 -0.19 -5.47 -3.66
C HIS A 97 -1.29 -6.30 -4.34
N SER A 98 -1.11 -7.56 -4.55
CA SER A 98 -1.93 -8.50 -5.31
C SER A 98 -1.61 -8.59 -6.81
N ALA A 99 -2.13 -9.63 -7.47
CA ALA A 99 -1.97 -9.76 -8.91
C ALA A 99 -2.87 -8.78 -9.68
N ARG A 100 -4.13 -8.58 -9.24
CA ARG A 100 -5.15 -7.82 -9.97
C ARG A 100 -5.98 -6.86 -9.12
N HIS A 101 -5.52 -6.52 -7.94
CA HIS A 101 -6.20 -5.62 -7.01
C HIS A 101 -7.67 -6.04 -6.73
N ARG A 102 -7.86 -7.27 -6.27
CA ARG A 102 -9.18 -7.79 -5.88
C ARG A 102 -9.35 -7.76 -4.37
N SER A 103 -10.55 -7.40 -3.92
CA SER A 103 -10.86 -7.43 -2.49
C SER A 103 -10.95 -8.85 -1.95
N ALA A 104 -10.22 -9.10 -0.86
CA ALA A 104 -10.24 -10.39 -0.17
C ALA A 104 -11.63 -10.74 0.42
N TYR A 105 -12.55 -9.77 0.57
CA TYR A 105 -13.94 -10.07 0.95
C TYR A 105 -14.65 -11.00 -0.02
N TRP A 106 -14.38 -10.83 -1.32
CA TRP A 106 -15.09 -11.52 -2.39
C TRP A 106 -14.29 -12.66 -3.02
N MET A 107 -13.10 -12.94 -2.50
CA MET A 107 -12.23 -13.98 -3.03
C MET A 107 -12.41 -15.30 -2.30
N THR A 108 -12.71 -16.36 -3.06
CA THR A 108 -12.67 -17.75 -2.55
C THR A 108 -11.23 -18.15 -2.18
N PRO A 109 -11.03 -19.22 -1.37
CA PRO A 109 -9.69 -19.71 -1.06
C PRO A 109 -8.85 -20.06 -2.30
N ARG A 110 -9.46 -20.60 -3.35
CA ARG A 110 -8.78 -20.91 -4.63
C ARG A 110 -8.34 -19.62 -5.35
N GLN A 111 -9.22 -18.62 -5.42
CA GLN A 111 -8.91 -17.33 -6.03
C GLN A 111 -7.80 -16.60 -5.28
N THR A 112 -7.86 -16.57 -3.94
CA THR A 112 -6.81 -15.96 -3.10
C THR A 112 -5.47 -16.67 -3.34
N ARG A 113 -5.43 -18.00 -3.34
CA ARG A 113 -4.20 -18.75 -3.61
C ARG A 113 -3.64 -18.42 -5.00
N ARG A 114 -4.50 -18.41 -6.04
CA ARG A 114 -4.09 -18.09 -7.41
C ARG A 114 -3.53 -16.68 -7.53
N ASP A 115 -4.13 -15.70 -6.88
CA ASP A 115 -3.67 -14.31 -6.86
C ASP A 115 -2.25 -14.22 -6.32
N PHE A 116 -1.99 -14.82 -5.15
CA PHE A 116 -0.64 -14.85 -4.56
C PHE A 116 0.35 -15.63 -5.42
N THR A 117 -0.03 -16.81 -5.92
CA THR A 117 0.89 -17.64 -6.74
C THR A 117 1.30 -16.91 -8.01
N ASN A 118 0.33 -16.33 -8.74
CA ASN A 118 0.61 -15.61 -9.98
C ASN A 118 1.39 -14.33 -9.71
N GLY A 119 0.96 -13.52 -8.73
CA GLY A 119 1.64 -12.26 -8.42
C GLY A 119 3.07 -12.47 -7.93
N MET A 120 3.32 -13.47 -7.10
CA MET A 120 4.68 -13.79 -6.64
C MET A 120 5.56 -14.35 -7.77
N ALA A 121 4.99 -15.08 -8.73
CA ALA A 121 5.71 -15.54 -9.90
C ALA A 121 6.11 -14.36 -10.81
N ALA A 122 5.15 -13.50 -11.13
CA ALA A 122 5.38 -12.30 -11.95
C ALA A 122 6.47 -11.39 -11.36
N LEU A 123 6.45 -11.14 -10.05
CA LEU A 123 7.50 -10.33 -9.40
C LEU A 123 8.88 -11.00 -9.47
N ARG A 124 8.95 -12.34 -9.34
CA ARG A 124 10.23 -13.06 -9.49
C ARG A 124 10.79 -12.96 -10.91
N GLU A 125 9.95 -13.03 -11.93
CA GLU A 125 10.35 -12.83 -13.33
C GLU A 125 10.91 -11.42 -13.57
N LEU A 126 10.43 -10.44 -12.80
CA LEU A 126 10.97 -9.08 -12.78
C LEU A 126 12.21 -8.91 -11.88
N GLY A 127 12.73 -9.99 -11.30
CA GLY A 127 13.90 -9.98 -10.40
C GLY A 127 13.58 -9.55 -8.96
N ILE A 128 12.29 -9.46 -8.58
CA ILE A 128 11.86 -9.03 -7.25
C ILE A 128 11.47 -10.22 -6.40
N THR A 129 12.03 -10.29 -5.20
CA THR A 129 11.57 -11.18 -4.13
C THR A 129 10.93 -10.34 -3.03
N PRO A 130 9.62 -10.09 -3.09
CA PRO A 130 8.98 -9.19 -2.13
C PRO A 130 8.97 -9.81 -0.73
N VAL A 131 9.29 -9.00 0.26
CA VAL A 131 9.20 -9.34 1.69
C VAL A 131 7.90 -8.78 2.29
N TYR A 132 7.38 -7.71 1.71
CA TYR A 132 6.23 -6.98 2.21
C TYR A 132 5.01 -7.16 1.31
N PHE A 133 3.85 -7.31 1.94
CA PHE A 133 2.55 -7.40 1.29
C PHE A 133 1.61 -6.37 1.90
N ARG A 134 0.99 -5.56 1.07
CA ARG A 134 -0.13 -4.72 1.51
C ARG A 134 -1.42 -5.26 0.90
N PRO A 135 -2.41 -5.65 1.72
CA PRO A 135 -3.67 -6.14 1.19
C PRO A 135 -4.49 -4.99 0.59
N PRO A 136 -5.08 -5.16 -0.61
CA PRO A 136 -6.02 -4.20 -1.18
C PRO A 136 -7.12 -3.82 -0.17
N TRP A 137 -7.41 -2.51 -0.05
CA TRP A 137 -8.32 -1.92 0.95
C TRP A 137 -8.00 -2.26 2.42
N GLY A 138 -6.83 -2.80 2.71
CA GLY A 138 -6.49 -3.29 4.04
C GLY A 138 -7.33 -4.49 4.46
N VAL A 139 -7.81 -5.30 3.52
CA VAL A 139 -8.66 -6.45 3.78
C VAL A 139 -7.90 -7.75 3.57
N VAL A 140 -7.93 -8.61 4.57
CA VAL A 140 -7.40 -9.97 4.51
C VAL A 140 -8.50 -10.99 4.86
N ASN A 141 -8.41 -12.20 4.29
CA ASN A 141 -9.21 -13.34 4.69
C ASN A 141 -8.31 -14.45 5.23
N TRP A 142 -8.89 -15.52 5.78
CA TRP A 142 -8.11 -16.64 6.32
C TRP A 142 -7.16 -17.28 5.29
N SER A 143 -7.58 -17.32 4.01
CA SER A 143 -6.72 -17.81 2.94
C SER A 143 -5.55 -16.86 2.68
N SER A 144 -5.77 -15.53 2.73
CA SER A 144 -4.68 -14.54 2.62
C SER A 144 -3.65 -14.74 3.73
N LEU A 145 -4.09 -14.93 4.98
CA LEU A 145 -3.17 -15.18 6.11
C LEU A 145 -2.33 -16.44 5.90
N ARG A 146 -2.94 -17.50 5.33
CA ARG A 146 -2.21 -18.72 4.98
C ARG A 146 -1.17 -18.47 3.88
N GLN A 147 -1.50 -17.68 2.86
CA GLN A 147 -0.56 -17.33 1.79
C GLN A 147 0.57 -16.42 2.29
N ILE A 148 0.25 -15.42 3.11
CA ILE A 148 1.24 -14.54 3.77
C ILE A 148 2.29 -15.39 4.51
N ARG A 149 1.85 -16.36 5.33
CA ARG A 149 2.77 -17.28 6.02
C ARG A 149 3.58 -18.14 5.05
N ARG A 150 2.91 -18.73 4.04
CA ARG A 150 3.55 -19.62 3.05
C ARG A 150 4.67 -18.92 2.29
N HIS A 151 4.44 -17.66 1.90
CA HIS A 151 5.42 -16.86 1.15
C HIS A 151 6.34 -16.03 2.06
N ARG A 152 6.24 -16.19 3.39
CA ARG A 152 7.05 -15.47 4.39
C ARG A 152 6.93 -13.94 4.25
N LEU A 153 5.76 -13.46 3.87
CA LEU A 153 5.50 -12.04 3.70
C LEU A 153 5.17 -11.36 5.03
N ARG A 154 5.52 -10.09 5.14
CA ARG A 154 5.12 -9.21 6.25
C ARG A 154 3.94 -8.36 5.79
N PRO A 155 2.73 -8.51 6.37
CA PRO A 155 1.58 -7.67 6.01
C PRO A 155 1.79 -6.27 6.56
N MET A 156 1.67 -5.26 5.69
CA MET A 156 1.85 -3.85 6.02
C MET A 156 0.54 -3.08 5.85
N PHE A 157 0.21 -2.28 6.86
CA PHE A 157 -0.90 -1.35 6.85
C PHE A 157 -0.37 0.09 6.85
N TRP A 158 -1.18 1.06 7.19
CA TRP A 158 -0.82 2.47 7.18
C TRP A 158 -1.39 3.18 8.41
N ASP A 159 -0.75 4.27 8.79
CA ASP A 159 -1.18 5.13 9.90
C ASP A 159 -1.99 6.32 9.40
N VAL A 160 -1.56 6.91 8.31
CA VAL A 160 -2.20 8.07 7.68
C VAL A 160 -2.50 7.79 6.22
N MET A 161 -3.70 8.17 5.80
CA MET A 161 -4.19 8.08 4.44
C MET A 161 -4.92 9.37 4.08
N ALA A 162 -4.55 9.98 2.97
CA ALA A 162 -5.15 11.22 2.48
C ALA A 162 -6.48 10.99 1.76
N GLN A 163 -6.77 9.76 1.33
CA GLN A 163 -7.86 9.40 0.42
C GLN A 163 -7.71 10.06 -0.96
N ASP A 164 -6.48 10.18 -1.40
CA ASP A 164 -6.04 10.86 -2.61
C ASP A 164 -6.61 10.29 -3.91
N TRP A 165 -7.06 9.03 -3.91
CA TRP A 165 -7.74 8.38 -5.05
C TRP A 165 -9.15 8.90 -5.35
N LYS A 166 -9.76 9.72 -4.46
CA LYS A 166 -11.15 10.17 -4.61
C LYS A 166 -11.29 11.22 -5.72
N LYS A 167 -12.43 11.20 -6.44
CA LYS A 167 -12.72 12.09 -7.57
C LYS A 167 -12.69 13.58 -7.18
N HIS A 168 -13.22 13.93 -6.02
CA HIS A 168 -13.44 15.32 -5.63
C HIS A 168 -12.43 15.86 -4.63
N ILE A 169 -11.39 15.09 -4.30
CA ILE A 169 -10.34 15.60 -3.40
C ILE A 169 -9.44 16.56 -4.14
N THR A 170 -9.16 17.72 -3.54
CA THR A 170 -8.22 18.69 -4.09
C THR A 170 -6.80 18.45 -3.55
N LYS A 171 -5.80 18.98 -4.24
CA LYS A 171 -4.41 19.03 -3.77
C LYS A 171 -4.32 19.60 -2.35
N ASP A 172 -4.93 20.75 -2.11
CA ASP A 172 -4.90 21.44 -0.82
C ASP A 172 -5.55 20.63 0.30
N GLU A 173 -6.57 19.85 -0.03
CA GLU A 173 -7.19 18.96 0.94
C GLU A 173 -6.27 17.77 1.27
N ILE A 174 -5.54 17.23 0.30
CA ILE A 174 -4.51 16.21 0.53
C ILE A 174 -3.44 16.77 1.46
N ILE A 175 -2.90 17.97 1.16
CA ILE A 175 -1.91 18.66 1.99
C ILE A 175 -2.40 18.82 3.42
N ARG A 176 -3.57 19.43 3.62
CA ARG A 176 -4.13 19.65 4.97
C ARG A 176 -4.33 18.36 5.75
N ARG A 177 -4.82 17.30 5.10
CA ARG A 177 -5.03 16.00 5.77
C ARG A 177 -3.72 15.37 6.22
N LEU A 178 -2.70 15.40 5.36
CA LEU A 178 -1.40 14.85 5.67
C LEU A 178 -0.70 15.67 6.76
N GLN A 179 -0.61 17.00 6.62
CA GLN A 179 0.02 17.87 7.64
C GLN A 179 -0.60 17.70 9.03
N ARG A 180 -1.93 17.66 9.11
CA ARG A 180 -2.63 17.58 10.40
C ARG A 180 -2.50 16.21 11.08
N ARG A 181 -2.29 15.12 10.32
CA ARG A 181 -2.39 13.76 10.84
C ARG A 181 -1.06 13.03 10.95
N THR A 182 -0.05 13.49 10.24
CA THR A 182 1.26 12.84 10.20
C THR A 182 2.04 13.10 11.48
N GLN A 183 2.61 12.03 12.03
CA GLN A 183 3.44 12.02 13.22
C GLN A 183 4.74 11.26 12.93
N PRO A 184 5.82 11.48 13.70
CA PRO A 184 7.03 10.68 13.62
C PRO A 184 6.73 9.18 13.68
N GLY A 185 7.38 8.41 12.81
CA GLY A 185 7.18 6.97 12.72
C GLY A 185 6.01 6.51 11.85
N ASP A 186 5.20 7.42 11.29
CA ASP A 186 4.02 7.06 10.52
C ASP A 186 4.33 6.47 9.14
N ILE A 187 3.53 5.49 8.77
CA ILE A 187 3.40 4.97 7.40
C ILE A 187 2.30 5.75 6.69
N LEU A 188 2.68 6.49 5.65
CA LEU A 188 1.75 7.28 4.84
C LEU A 188 1.35 6.47 3.60
N CYS A 189 0.05 6.27 3.41
CA CYS A 189 -0.50 5.57 2.25
C CYS A 189 -1.04 6.56 1.24
N LEU A 190 -0.43 6.54 0.07
CA LEU A 190 -0.76 7.33 -1.12
C LEU A 190 -0.87 6.39 -2.33
N HIS A 191 -1.23 6.93 -3.50
CA HIS A 191 -1.44 6.13 -4.70
C HIS A 191 -0.74 6.76 -5.92
N ASP A 192 0.01 5.93 -6.66
CA ASP A 192 0.67 6.31 -7.91
C ASP A 192 0.03 5.66 -9.15
N GLY A 193 -1.00 4.86 -8.94
CA GLY A 193 -1.84 4.25 -9.95
C GLY A 193 -3.32 4.36 -9.57
N ARG A 194 -4.19 3.84 -10.41
CA ARG A 194 -5.64 3.73 -10.17
C ARG A 194 -6.30 4.97 -9.52
N GLY A 195 -7.57 4.84 -9.12
CA GLY A 195 -8.31 5.97 -8.57
C GLY A 195 -9.10 6.73 -9.63
N ALA A 196 -9.60 7.91 -9.28
CA ALA A 196 -10.28 8.79 -10.21
C ALA A 196 -9.27 9.41 -11.19
N GLU A 197 -9.74 9.84 -12.35
CA GLU A 197 -8.94 10.55 -13.35
C GLU A 197 -8.18 11.73 -12.72
N GLY A 198 -6.89 11.84 -13.01
CA GLY A 198 -6.00 12.85 -12.46
C GLY A 198 -5.74 12.74 -10.94
N ALA A 199 -6.16 11.65 -10.28
CA ALA A 199 -5.90 11.47 -8.85
C ALA A 199 -4.41 11.44 -8.51
N PRO A 200 -3.55 10.67 -9.22
CA PRO A 200 -2.12 10.67 -8.93
C PRO A 200 -1.42 12.01 -9.23
N ASP A 201 -1.92 12.81 -10.19
CA ASP A 201 -1.41 14.17 -10.40
C ASP A 201 -1.53 15.03 -9.15
N ARG A 202 -2.73 15.04 -8.54
CA ARG A 202 -2.99 15.80 -7.31
C ARG A 202 -2.13 15.30 -6.15
N THR A 203 -1.83 14.01 -6.10
CA THR A 203 -0.91 13.42 -5.13
C THR A 203 0.52 13.93 -5.34
N ILE A 204 1.01 13.92 -6.59
CA ILE A 204 2.34 14.42 -6.95
C ILE A 204 2.45 15.91 -6.63
N GLU A 205 1.47 16.74 -7.03
CA GLU A 205 1.43 18.17 -6.73
C GLU A 205 1.38 18.45 -5.21
N ALA A 206 0.66 17.65 -4.44
CA ALA A 206 0.67 17.79 -2.99
C ALA A 206 2.04 17.46 -2.38
N LEU A 207 2.72 16.43 -2.90
CA LEU A 207 4.06 16.06 -2.46
C LEU A 207 5.13 17.08 -2.83
N GLN A 208 4.98 17.82 -3.94
CA GLN A 208 5.87 18.94 -4.30
C GLN A 208 5.90 20.02 -3.20
N VAL A 209 4.79 20.20 -2.49
CA VAL A 209 4.68 21.13 -1.37
C VAL A 209 5.12 20.48 -0.05
N LEU A 210 4.71 19.24 0.17
CA LEU A 210 4.90 18.56 1.46
C LEU A 210 6.33 18.07 1.68
N LEU A 211 7.03 17.59 0.65
CA LEU A 211 8.39 17.05 0.82
C LEU A 211 9.38 18.12 1.33
N PRO A 212 9.53 19.31 0.71
CA PRO A 212 10.40 20.33 1.24
C PRO A 212 9.98 20.76 2.66
N HIS A 213 8.69 20.94 2.91
CA HIS A 213 8.16 21.33 4.22
C HIS A 213 8.53 20.32 5.32
N TRP A 214 8.35 19.03 5.08
CA TRP A 214 8.71 17.99 6.06
C TRP A 214 10.23 17.88 6.28
N LEU A 215 11.03 18.04 5.20
CA LEU A 215 12.49 18.06 5.32
C LEU A 215 12.99 19.26 6.15
N GLU A 216 12.40 20.44 5.96
CA GLU A 216 12.66 21.65 6.78
C GLU A 216 12.28 21.46 8.24
N GLN A 217 11.23 20.68 8.53
CA GLN A 217 10.85 20.30 9.88
C GLN A 217 11.75 19.20 10.50
N GLY A 218 12.76 18.72 9.77
CA GLY A 218 13.69 17.70 10.22
C GLY A 218 13.20 16.25 10.08
N PHE A 219 12.08 16.02 9.36
CA PHE A 219 11.66 14.65 9.05
C PHE A 219 12.66 13.98 8.09
N ARG A 220 12.84 12.69 8.29
CA ARG A 220 13.63 11.80 7.42
C ARG A 220 12.72 10.79 6.75
N PHE A 221 13.08 10.35 5.55
CA PHE A 221 12.31 9.37 4.80
C PHE A 221 13.10 8.08 4.64
N GLN A 222 12.45 6.95 4.94
CA GLN A 222 13.04 5.62 4.82
C GLN A 222 12.07 4.65 4.16
N THR A 223 12.61 3.59 3.57
CA THR A 223 11.78 2.46 3.13
C THR A 223 11.34 1.61 4.32
N LEU A 224 10.29 0.80 4.13
CA LEU A 224 9.76 -0.09 5.17
C LEU A 224 10.76 -1.16 5.66
N GLU A 225 11.91 -1.33 5.00
CA GLU A 225 13.00 -2.19 5.51
C GLU A 225 13.53 -1.70 6.86
N ARG A 226 13.46 -0.41 7.11
CA ARG A 226 13.86 0.22 8.37
C ARG A 226 12.74 0.32 9.40
N TYR A 227 11.54 -0.10 9.03
CA TYR A 227 10.39 -0.11 9.94
C TYR A 227 10.47 -1.31 10.89
N ALA A 228 10.71 -1.03 12.16
CA ALA A 228 10.93 -2.04 13.21
C ALA A 228 9.61 -2.69 13.73
#